data_430e5cb528c3c913064ce38fe5b65550
#
_entry.id   430e5cb528c3c913064ce38fe5b65550
#
_cell.length_a   1.000
_cell.length_b   1.000
_cell.length_c   1.000
_cell.angle_alpha   90.00
_cell.angle_beta   90.00
_cell.angle_gamma   90.00
#
_symmetry.space_group_name_H-M   'P 1'
#
loop_
_entity.id
_entity.type
_entity.pdbx_description
1 polymer ?
#
loop_
_entity_poly.entity_id
_entity_poly.type
_entity_poly.pdbx_seq_one_letter_code
_entity_poly.pdbx_strand_id
1 'polypeptide(L)'
;MANKKRKNGEGTVRLRKDGRLEGRVVVGYADSGNPRTKSVLAKTKTECLEKLEELKEQCGRTSDRLKPDMPFGDWIDFWYQNFSKPKIRLTTQLSYEGRIYTHIIPEIGKIPLNKLSQNDLQQFYARLKKGGRKRFVEQYGEGLSDRMVRSCHTTCRTALEKAVVEGLITGGWDICLVKSF
;
A
#
# COMPACT_ATOMS: atom_id res chain seq x y z
N MET A 1 41.72 5.73 10.60
CA MET A 1 40.97 5.31 9.39
C MET A 1 39.54 5.75 9.53
N ALA A 2 39.05 6.64 8.66
CA ALA A 2 37.72 7.21 8.75
C ALA A 2 36.65 6.15 8.44
N ASN A 3 35.69 5.97 9.37
CA ASN A 3 34.56 5.06 9.21
C ASN A 3 33.63 5.61 8.10
N LYS A 4 33.69 5.00 6.91
CA LYS A 4 32.87 5.40 5.75
C LYS A 4 31.38 5.21 6.11
N LYS A 5 30.62 6.29 6.15
CA LYS A 5 29.17 6.25 6.39
C LYS A 5 28.51 5.32 5.35
N ARG A 6 27.81 4.27 5.79
CA ARG A 6 27.10 3.33 4.92
C ARG A 6 25.86 3.99 4.30
N LYS A 7 25.48 3.56 3.11
CA LYS A 7 24.26 4.05 2.45
C LYS A 7 23.01 3.56 3.17
N ASN A 8 21.94 4.36 3.16
CA ASN A 8 20.65 3.93 3.70
C ASN A 8 20.15 2.68 2.96
N GLY A 9 19.73 1.63 3.71
CA GLY A 9 19.27 0.35 3.15
C GLY A 9 20.31 -0.77 3.09
N GLU A 10 21.60 -0.49 3.29
CA GLU A 10 22.64 -1.55 3.27
C GLU A 10 22.53 -2.56 4.43
N GLY A 11 21.77 -2.24 5.48
CA GLY A 11 21.71 -3.05 6.71
C GLY A 11 22.91 -2.86 7.62
N THR A 12 22.85 -3.42 8.80
CA THR A 12 23.90 -3.32 9.82
C THR A 12 24.40 -4.72 10.18
N VAL A 13 25.72 -4.89 10.19
CA VAL A 13 26.36 -6.13 10.66
C VAL A 13 27.12 -5.82 11.95
N ARG A 14 26.86 -6.56 13.02
CA ARG A 14 27.52 -6.43 14.32
C ARG A 14 27.99 -7.79 14.86
N LEU A 15 29.07 -7.79 15.59
CA LEU A 15 29.51 -8.96 16.32
C LEU A 15 28.75 -9.04 17.66
N ARG A 16 28.16 -10.19 17.95
CA ARG A 16 27.50 -10.47 19.23
C ARG A 16 28.49 -10.96 20.27
N LYS A 17 28.07 -10.91 21.52
CA LYS A 17 28.87 -11.40 22.66
C LYS A 17 29.15 -12.91 22.56
N ASP A 18 28.30 -13.65 21.83
CA ASP A 18 28.44 -15.10 21.60
C ASP A 18 29.40 -15.46 20.44
N GLY A 19 30.15 -14.46 19.90
CA GLY A 19 31.10 -14.64 18.81
C GLY A 19 30.47 -14.77 17.42
N ARG A 20 29.13 -14.74 17.28
CA ARG A 20 28.45 -14.77 15.99
C ARG A 20 28.23 -13.38 15.45
N LEU A 21 28.15 -13.25 14.12
CA LEU A 21 27.79 -12.01 13.42
C LEU A 21 26.30 -11.96 13.22
N GLU A 22 25.70 -10.84 13.59
CA GLU A 22 24.29 -10.54 13.36
C GLU A 22 24.18 -9.47 12.28
N GLY A 23 23.55 -9.84 11.14
CA GLY A 23 23.13 -8.91 10.10
C GLY A 23 21.68 -8.47 10.36
N ARG A 24 21.40 -7.17 10.31
CA ARG A 24 20.05 -6.61 10.51
C ARG A 24 19.66 -5.68 9.37
N VAL A 25 18.47 -5.85 8.83
CA VAL A 25 17.90 -5.00 7.77
C VAL A 25 16.51 -4.54 8.18
N VAL A 26 16.16 -3.31 7.83
CA VAL A 26 14.80 -2.78 7.99
C VAL A 26 13.98 -3.28 6.82
N VAL A 27 12.86 -3.95 7.10
CA VAL A 27 11.98 -4.57 6.10
C VAL A 27 10.62 -3.86 5.99
N GLY A 28 10.43 -2.76 6.71
CA GLY A 28 9.21 -1.95 6.72
C GLY A 28 9.06 -1.20 8.04
N TYR A 29 7.92 -0.57 8.23
CA TYR A 29 7.58 0.17 9.45
C TYR A 29 6.29 -0.39 10.05
N ALA A 30 6.19 -0.39 11.37
CA ALA A 30 4.96 -0.71 12.08
C ALA A 30 3.97 0.47 11.98
N ASP A 31 2.70 0.24 12.26
CA ASP A 31 1.66 1.28 12.28
C ASP A 31 1.97 2.41 13.30
N SER A 32 2.84 2.13 14.28
CA SER A 32 3.40 3.08 15.25
C SER A 32 4.60 3.91 14.71
N GLY A 33 4.97 3.75 13.45
CA GLY A 33 6.16 4.41 12.85
C GLY A 33 7.50 3.75 13.20
N ASN A 34 7.52 2.71 14.03
CA ASN A 34 8.75 2.02 14.41
C ASN A 34 9.24 1.10 13.28
N PRO A 35 10.56 1.07 12.97
CA PRO A 35 11.09 0.21 11.94
C PRO A 35 10.95 -1.28 12.32
N ARG A 36 10.32 -2.06 11.44
CA ARG A 36 10.34 -3.53 11.52
C ARG A 36 11.66 -4.03 10.95
N THR A 37 12.43 -4.71 11.77
CA THR A 37 13.72 -5.26 11.37
C THR A 37 13.68 -6.78 11.34
N LYS A 38 14.35 -7.38 10.35
CA LYS A 38 14.69 -8.80 10.35
C LYS A 38 16.19 -8.94 10.54
N SER A 39 16.62 -10.01 11.22
CA SER A 39 18.02 -10.29 11.48
C SER A 39 18.38 -11.70 11.03
N VAL A 40 19.62 -11.85 10.59
CA VAL A 40 20.27 -13.13 10.25
C VAL A 40 21.51 -13.33 11.12
N LEU A 41 21.81 -14.58 11.42
CA LEU A 41 22.99 -14.95 12.19
C LEU A 41 23.93 -15.79 11.31
N ALA A 42 25.24 -15.52 11.40
CA ALA A 42 26.27 -16.26 10.70
C ALA A 42 27.54 -16.35 11.51
N LYS A 43 28.39 -17.32 11.17
CA LYS A 43 29.71 -17.49 11.81
C LYS A 43 30.78 -16.61 11.16
N THR A 44 30.66 -16.36 9.87
CA THR A 44 31.59 -15.53 9.08
C THR A 44 30.94 -14.28 8.55
N LYS A 45 31.75 -13.27 8.23
CA LYS A 45 31.25 -12.00 7.67
C LYS A 45 30.67 -12.17 6.25
N THR A 46 31.28 -13.02 5.46
CA THR A 46 30.85 -13.33 4.09
C THR A 46 29.48 -14.01 4.11
N GLU A 47 29.33 -15.07 4.89
CA GLU A 47 28.04 -15.75 5.10
C GLU A 47 26.94 -14.82 5.63
N CYS A 48 27.30 -13.91 6.52
CA CYS A 48 26.35 -12.93 7.05
C CYS A 48 25.87 -11.94 5.99
N LEU A 49 26.73 -11.52 5.10
CA LEU A 49 26.39 -10.63 3.99
C LEU A 49 25.54 -11.34 2.94
N GLU A 50 25.88 -12.56 2.55
CA GLU A 50 25.11 -13.40 1.63
C GLU A 50 23.68 -13.63 2.14
N LYS A 51 23.54 -14.09 3.38
CA LYS A 51 22.23 -14.26 4.03
C LYS A 51 21.46 -12.96 4.16
N LEU A 52 22.14 -11.83 4.33
CA LEU A 52 21.52 -10.52 4.42
C LEU A 52 21.04 -10.04 3.04
N GLU A 53 21.74 -10.38 1.97
CA GLU A 53 21.32 -10.14 0.59
C GLU A 53 20.13 -11.03 0.19
N GLU A 54 20.19 -12.33 0.49
CA GLU A 54 19.04 -13.24 0.31
C GLU A 54 17.80 -12.74 1.04
N LEU A 55 17.96 -12.25 2.28
CA LEU A 55 16.87 -11.71 3.07
C LEU A 55 16.34 -10.39 2.49
N LYS A 56 17.20 -9.55 1.93
CA LYS A 56 16.81 -8.36 1.18
C LYS A 56 16.04 -8.73 -0.08
N GLU A 57 16.49 -9.71 -0.84
CA GLU A 57 15.79 -10.19 -2.04
C GLU A 57 14.41 -10.77 -1.70
N GLN A 58 14.31 -11.56 -0.64
CA GLN A 58 13.03 -12.10 -0.16
C GLN A 58 12.09 -10.99 0.32
N CYS A 59 12.62 -9.95 0.96
CA CYS A 59 11.85 -8.79 1.40
C CYS A 59 11.66 -7.77 0.26
N GLY A 60 12.65 -7.60 -0.61
CA GLY A 60 12.67 -6.70 -1.76
C GLY A 60 11.73 -7.14 -2.89
N ARG A 61 11.45 -8.44 -3.02
CA ARG A 61 10.40 -8.92 -3.95
C ARG A 61 9.02 -8.36 -3.61
N THR A 62 8.80 -7.97 -2.36
CA THR A 62 7.56 -7.27 -1.97
C THR A 62 7.71 -5.76 -2.16
N SER A 63 8.89 -5.16 -1.87
CA SER A 63 9.12 -3.72 -2.00
C SER A 63 9.52 -3.28 -3.42
N ASP A 64 10.10 -4.16 -4.25
CA ASP A 64 10.44 -3.86 -5.64
C ASP A 64 9.19 -3.77 -6.55
N ARG A 65 8.06 -4.36 -6.10
CA ARG A 65 6.74 -4.21 -6.74
C ARG A 65 6.02 -2.93 -6.33
N LEU A 66 6.39 -2.35 -5.18
CA LEU A 66 5.71 -1.20 -4.61
C LEU A 66 6.57 0.05 -4.87
N LYS A 67 6.33 0.70 -6.00
CA LYS A 67 6.97 1.98 -6.36
C LYS A 67 5.98 3.13 -6.18
N PRO A 68 6.43 4.32 -5.77
CA PRO A 68 5.55 5.49 -5.66
C PRO A 68 4.87 5.89 -6.97
N ASP A 69 5.46 5.55 -8.11
CA ASP A 69 4.95 5.83 -9.46
C ASP A 69 4.04 4.72 -10.02
N MET A 70 3.81 3.64 -9.25
CA MET A 70 2.90 2.57 -9.69
C MET A 70 1.47 3.09 -9.87
N PRO A 71 0.67 2.50 -10.79
CA PRO A 71 -0.74 2.84 -10.94
C PRO A 71 -1.52 2.61 -9.66
N PHE A 72 -2.45 3.51 -9.33
CA PHE A 72 -3.30 3.35 -8.14
C PHE A 72 -4.13 2.06 -8.17
N GLY A 73 -4.50 1.59 -9.37
CA GLY A 73 -5.21 0.32 -9.55
C GLY A 73 -4.40 -0.89 -9.08
N ASP A 74 -3.10 -0.91 -9.39
CA ASP A 74 -2.20 -1.98 -8.96
C ASP A 74 -1.98 -1.94 -7.45
N TRP A 75 -1.86 -0.72 -6.89
CA TRP A 75 -1.76 -0.54 -5.45
C TRP A 75 -3.01 -1.01 -4.71
N ILE A 76 -4.21 -0.60 -5.13
CA ILE A 76 -5.45 -0.93 -4.44
C ILE A 76 -5.77 -2.43 -4.53
N ASP A 77 -5.42 -3.09 -5.64
CA ASP A 77 -5.52 -4.54 -5.77
C ASP A 77 -4.54 -5.24 -4.83
N PHE A 78 -3.27 -4.83 -4.83
CA PHE A 78 -2.26 -5.35 -3.91
C PHE A 78 -2.68 -5.18 -2.46
N TRP A 79 -3.15 -3.99 -2.08
CA TRP A 79 -3.66 -3.69 -0.74
C TRP A 79 -4.85 -4.60 -0.38
N TYR A 80 -5.80 -4.76 -1.30
CA TYR A 80 -6.96 -5.60 -1.06
C TYR A 80 -6.57 -7.05 -0.84
N GLN A 81 -5.78 -7.64 -1.72
CA GLN A 81 -5.39 -9.05 -1.64
C GLN A 81 -4.55 -9.38 -0.40
N ASN A 82 -3.62 -8.48 -0.01
CA ASN A 82 -2.65 -8.78 1.05
C ASN A 82 -3.07 -8.27 2.44
N PHE A 83 -3.81 -7.17 2.54
CA PHE A 83 -4.12 -6.54 3.82
C PHE A 83 -5.59 -6.61 4.21
N SER A 84 -6.51 -6.51 3.26
CA SER A 84 -7.94 -6.44 3.54
C SER A 84 -8.63 -7.81 3.45
N LYS A 85 -8.48 -8.50 2.33
CA LYS A 85 -9.15 -9.78 2.02
C LYS A 85 -8.98 -10.86 3.09
N PRO A 86 -7.78 -11.10 3.68
CA PRO A 86 -7.60 -12.14 4.71
C PRO A 86 -8.36 -11.87 6.01
N LYS A 87 -8.79 -10.62 6.25
CA LYS A 87 -9.39 -10.17 7.51
C LYS A 87 -10.92 -10.07 7.45
N ILE A 88 -11.53 -10.21 6.28
CA ILE A 88 -12.95 -9.96 6.06
C ILE A 88 -13.69 -11.20 5.59
N ARG A 89 -15.00 -11.26 5.90
CA ARG A 89 -15.89 -12.37 5.49
C ARG A 89 -16.14 -12.35 3.98
N LEU A 90 -16.46 -13.52 3.40
CA LEU A 90 -16.73 -13.69 1.96
C LEU A 90 -17.76 -12.70 1.40
N THR A 91 -18.86 -12.46 2.11
CA THR A 91 -19.89 -11.50 1.69
C THR A 91 -19.35 -10.07 1.59
N THR A 92 -18.45 -9.72 2.51
CA THR A 92 -17.76 -8.43 2.51
C THR A 92 -16.73 -8.36 1.38
N GLN A 93 -16.02 -9.47 1.09
CA GLN A 93 -15.08 -9.56 -0.03
C GLN A 93 -15.78 -9.24 -1.36
N LEU A 94 -16.93 -9.86 -1.65
CA LEU A 94 -17.72 -9.59 -2.85
C LEU A 94 -18.08 -8.09 -2.97
N SER A 95 -18.43 -7.46 -1.85
CA SER A 95 -18.72 -6.02 -1.82
C SER A 95 -17.49 -5.15 -2.08
N TYR A 96 -16.30 -5.55 -1.60
CA TYR A 96 -15.04 -4.87 -1.90
C TYR A 96 -14.64 -5.07 -3.35
N GLU A 97 -14.72 -6.29 -3.86
CA GLU A 97 -14.39 -6.64 -5.23
C GLU A 97 -15.27 -5.87 -6.22
N GLY A 98 -16.57 -5.80 -5.97
CA GLY A 98 -17.48 -4.97 -6.80
C GLY A 98 -17.09 -3.50 -6.84
N ARG A 99 -16.71 -2.90 -5.71
CA ARG A 99 -16.26 -1.50 -5.66
C ARG A 99 -14.93 -1.29 -6.35
N ILE A 100 -13.95 -2.13 -6.08
CA ILE A 100 -12.60 -1.99 -6.59
C ILE A 100 -12.56 -2.23 -8.10
N TYR A 101 -13.04 -3.39 -8.56
CA TYR A 101 -12.88 -3.79 -9.97
C TYR A 101 -13.92 -3.17 -10.90
N THR A 102 -15.13 -2.84 -10.41
CA THR A 102 -16.18 -2.28 -11.26
C THR A 102 -16.15 -0.76 -11.31
N HIS A 103 -15.74 -0.09 -10.22
CA HIS A 103 -15.84 1.37 -10.11
C HIS A 103 -14.48 2.06 -9.97
N ILE A 104 -13.60 1.62 -9.05
CA ILE A 104 -12.38 2.36 -8.71
C ILE A 104 -11.32 2.18 -9.80
N ILE A 105 -10.94 0.95 -10.10
CA ILE A 105 -9.86 0.66 -11.07
C ILE A 105 -10.15 1.22 -12.46
N PRO A 106 -11.36 1.06 -13.05
CA PRO A 106 -11.64 1.59 -14.39
C PRO A 106 -11.55 3.11 -14.49
N GLU A 107 -11.89 3.84 -13.42
CA GLU A 107 -12.02 5.30 -13.43
C GLU A 107 -10.72 6.03 -13.06
N ILE A 108 -10.04 5.57 -12.01
CA ILE A 108 -8.86 6.24 -11.46
C ILE A 108 -7.64 5.32 -11.33
N GLY A 109 -7.76 4.04 -11.68
CA GLY A 109 -6.69 3.06 -11.49
C GLY A 109 -5.45 3.34 -12.31
N LYS A 110 -5.54 4.05 -13.45
CA LYS A 110 -4.39 4.39 -14.30
C LYS A 110 -3.54 5.55 -13.77
N ILE A 111 -4.04 6.31 -12.80
CA ILE A 111 -3.32 7.46 -12.24
C ILE A 111 -2.17 6.93 -11.37
N PRO A 112 -0.92 7.41 -11.55
CA PRO A 112 0.18 7.04 -10.67
C PRO A 112 -0.12 7.43 -9.22
N LEU A 113 0.23 6.56 -8.27
CA LEU A 113 -0.10 6.72 -6.86
C LEU A 113 0.43 8.06 -6.29
N ASN A 114 1.63 8.46 -6.68
CA ASN A 114 2.26 9.72 -6.25
C ASN A 114 1.68 10.98 -6.93
N LYS A 115 0.89 10.83 -8.00
CA LYS A 115 0.23 11.93 -8.73
C LYS A 115 -1.27 12.01 -8.46
N LEU A 116 -1.84 11.01 -7.80
CA LEU A 116 -3.24 11.01 -7.46
C LEU A 116 -3.54 12.19 -6.53
N SER A 117 -4.48 13.05 -6.88
CA SER A 117 -4.82 14.24 -6.11
C SER A 117 -6.20 14.12 -5.46
N GLN A 118 -6.45 14.97 -4.46
CA GLN A 118 -7.78 15.08 -3.86
C GLN A 118 -8.85 15.47 -4.88
N ASN A 119 -8.49 16.32 -5.84
CA ASN A 119 -9.40 16.74 -6.92
C ASN A 119 -9.79 15.57 -7.82
N ASP A 120 -8.86 14.66 -8.13
CA ASP A 120 -9.16 13.47 -8.93
C ASP A 120 -10.17 12.57 -8.22
N LEU A 121 -10.03 12.41 -6.91
CA LEU A 121 -11.00 11.67 -6.09
C LEU A 121 -12.37 12.35 -6.05
N GLN A 122 -12.42 13.68 -5.92
CA GLN A 122 -13.67 14.44 -5.94
C GLN A 122 -14.40 14.30 -7.29
N GLN A 123 -13.67 14.45 -8.38
CA GLN A 123 -14.20 14.25 -9.73
C GLN A 123 -14.70 12.81 -9.94
N PHE A 124 -13.96 11.84 -9.44
CA PHE A 124 -14.36 10.44 -9.46
C PHE A 124 -15.70 10.21 -8.74
N TYR A 125 -15.88 10.74 -7.54
CA TYR A 125 -17.14 10.60 -6.80
C TYR A 125 -18.29 11.32 -7.49
N ALA A 126 -18.05 12.49 -8.08
CA ALA A 126 -19.04 13.20 -8.86
C ALA A 126 -19.49 12.40 -10.11
N ARG A 127 -18.56 11.75 -10.81
CA ARG A 127 -18.88 10.85 -11.95
C ARG A 127 -19.70 9.64 -11.48
N LEU A 128 -19.34 9.02 -10.35
CA LEU A 128 -20.13 7.92 -9.80
C LEU A 128 -21.57 8.29 -9.49
N LYS A 129 -21.80 9.51 -9.00
CA LYS A 129 -23.15 10.04 -8.74
C LYS A 129 -23.96 10.25 -10.02
N LYS A 130 -23.32 10.70 -11.09
CA LYS A 130 -24.01 11.02 -12.36
C LYS A 130 -24.31 9.78 -13.21
N GLY A 131 -23.35 8.86 -13.35
CA GLY A 131 -23.44 7.74 -14.30
C GLY A 131 -22.64 6.51 -13.90
N GLY A 132 -22.39 6.29 -12.61
CA GLY A 132 -21.58 5.17 -12.12
C GLY A 132 -22.26 3.81 -12.11
N ARG A 133 -23.57 3.74 -12.32
CA ARG A 133 -24.34 2.49 -12.27
C ARG A 133 -24.12 1.64 -13.53
N LYS A 134 -23.76 0.38 -13.32
CA LYS A 134 -23.53 -0.59 -14.42
C LYS A 134 -24.63 -1.63 -14.55
N ARG A 135 -25.51 -1.80 -13.55
CA ARG A 135 -26.61 -2.78 -13.56
C ARG A 135 -27.89 -2.12 -13.09
N PHE A 136 -29.03 -2.58 -13.65
CA PHE A 136 -30.36 -2.07 -13.30
C PHE A 136 -30.53 -0.56 -13.51
N VAL A 137 -29.92 -0.02 -14.57
CA VAL A 137 -29.98 1.41 -14.91
C VAL A 137 -31.41 1.87 -15.17
N GLU A 138 -32.17 1.07 -15.88
CA GLU A 138 -33.59 1.38 -16.21
C GLU A 138 -34.46 1.51 -14.94
N GLN A 139 -34.16 0.71 -13.92
CA GLN A 139 -34.97 0.67 -12.69
C GLN A 139 -34.57 1.74 -11.68
N TYR A 140 -33.28 2.07 -11.57
CA TYR A 140 -32.75 2.92 -10.49
C TYR A 140 -31.99 4.15 -11.00
N GLY A 141 -32.00 4.43 -12.31
CA GLY A 141 -31.24 5.52 -12.93
C GLY A 141 -29.75 5.26 -13.04
N GLU A 142 -29.04 6.16 -13.70
CA GLU A 142 -27.62 6.01 -14.05
C GLU A 142 -26.67 6.21 -12.88
N GLY A 143 -27.07 7.01 -11.89
CA GLY A 143 -26.23 7.35 -10.74
C GLY A 143 -26.16 6.26 -9.68
N LEU A 144 -25.04 6.21 -8.94
CA LEU A 144 -24.93 5.39 -7.74
C LEU A 144 -25.54 6.11 -6.52
N SER A 145 -26.06 5.32 -5.58
CA SER A 145 -26.54 5.85 -4.30
C SER A 145 -25.39 6.46 -3.48
N ASP A 146 -25.72 7.44 -2.64
CA ASP A 146 -24.75 8.08 -1.72
C ASP A 146 -24.02 7.05 -0.83
N ARG A 147 -24.74 6.01 -0.38
CA ARG A 147 -24.16 4.91 0.38
C ARG A 147 -23.06 4.20 -0.41
N MET A 148 -23.25 3.94 -1.70
CA MET A 148 -22.25 3.28 -2.54
C MET A 148 -21.05 4.20 -2.77
N VAL A 149 -21.27 5.47 -3.05
CA VAL A 149 -20.21 6.47 -3.23
C VAL A 149 -19.37 6.61 -1.95
N ARG A 150 -20.01 6.70 -0.78
CA ARG A 150 -19.31 6.69 0.53
C ARG A 150 -18.51 5.41 0.75
N SER A 151 -19.03 4.27 0.32
CA SER A 151 -18.31 3.00 0.44
C SER A 151 -17.07 2.96 -0.46
N CYS A 152 -17.14 3.52 -1.68
CA CYS A 152 -15.97 3.69 -2.55
C CYS A 152 -14.95 4.65 -1.92
N HIS A 153 -15.42 5.78 -1.36
CA HIS A 153 -14.57 6.72 -0.65
C HIS A 153 -13.82 6.04 0.51
N THR A 154 -14.52 5.32 1.38
CA THR A 154 -13.90 4.61 2.51
C THR A 154 -12.86 3.59 2.03
N THR A 155 -13.14 2.89 0.92
CA THR A 155 -12.19 1.92 0.34
C THR A 155 -10.93 2.62 -0.18
N CYS A 156 -11.06 3.72 -0.93
CA CYS A 156 -9.92 4.51 -1.39
C CYS A 156 -9.11 5.08 -0.22
N ARG A 157 -9.80 5.64 0.78
CA ARG A 157 -9.17 6.21 1.97
C ARG A 157 -8.31 5.19 2.70
N THR A 158 -8.86 4.04 3.05
CA THR A 158 -8.10 3.00 3.79
C THR A 158 -6.91 2.46 2.99
N ALA A 159 -7.04 2.36 1.66
CA ALA A 159 -5.94 1.96 0.80
C ALA A 159 -4.84 3.03 0.75
N LEU A 160 -5.20 4.32 0.67
CA LEU A 160 -4.24 5.44 0.66
C LEU A 160 -3.58 5.65 2.03
N GLU A 161 -4.32 5.54 3.13
CA GLU A 161 -3.75 5.55 4.48
C GLU A 161 -2.68 4.45 4.64
N LYS A 162 -2.96 3.26 4.09
CA LYS A 162 -1.96 2.18 4.09
C LYS A 162 -0.76 2.48 3.20
N ALA A 163 -0.93 3.16 2.07
CA ALA A 163 0.17 3.61 1.21
C ALA A 163 1.10 4.60 1.93
N VAL A 164 0.54 5.49 2.76
CA VAL A 164 1.32 6.40 3.62
C VAL A 164 2.14 5.61 4.65
N VAL A 165 1.51 4.64 5.32
CA VAL A 165 2.19 3.77 6.31
C VAL A 165 3.32 2.97 5.68
N GLU A 166 3.15 2.50 4.44
CA GLU A 166 4.19 1.80 3.67
C GLU A 166 5.27 2.75 3.08
N GLY A 167 5.10 4.07 3.23
CA GLY A 167 6.05 5.07 2.76
C GLY A 167 6.05 5.29 1.24
N LEU A 168 5.01 4.85 0.54
CA LEU A 168 4.85 5.01 -0.91
C LEU A 168 4.46 6.44 -1.29
N ILE A 169 3.73 7.11 -0.43
CA ILE A 169 3.31 8.50 -0.58
C ILE A 169 3.56 9.26 0.72
N THR A 170 3.87 10.54 0.62
CA THR A 170 4.02 11.42 1.79
C THR A 170 2.66 11.77 2.37
N GLY A 171 2.54 11.76 3.70
CA GLY A 171 1.33 12.18 4.41
C GLY A 171 1.00 13.65 4.12
N GLY A 172 -0.26 13.94 4.02
CA GLY A 172 -0.81 15.25 3.64
C GLY A 172 -2.15 15.11 2.93
N TRP A 173 -2.60 13.89 2.78
CA TRP A 173 -3.92 13.56 2.28
C TRP A 173 -4.95 13.82 3.39
N ASP A 174 -5.40 15.07 3.51
CA ASP A 174 -6.61 15.40 4.28
C ASP A 174 -7.85 14.85 3.55
N ILE A 175 -7.89 13.49 3.47
CA ILE A 175 -9.02 12.75 2.88
C ILE A 175 -10.30 12.97 3.73
N CYS A 176 -10.14 13.54 4.93
CA CYS A 176 -11.26 13.95 5.78
C CYS A 176 -12.07 15.12 5.22
N LEU A 177 -11.55 15.91 4.26
CA LEU A 177 -12.23 17.07 3.68
C LEU A 177 -13.00 16.76 2.40
N VAL A 178 -13.27 15.51 2.08
CA VAL A 178 -14.35 15.21 1.13
C VAL A 178 -15.63 15.64 1.83
N LYS A 179 -16.02 16.91 1.59
CA LYS A 179 -17.28 17.48 2.09
C LYS A 179 -18.38 16.47 1.81
N SER A 180 -19.11 16.14 2.86
CA SER A 180 -20.28 15.26 2.85
C SER A 180 -21.14 15.51 1.60
N PHE A 181 -21.38 14.46 0.85
CA PHE A 181 -22.34 14.45 -0.23
C PHE A 181 -23.76 14.47 0.35
#